data_6dfca377912f4ee4b9849b597d02da85
#
_entry.id   6dfca377912f4ee4b9849b597d02da85
#
_cell.length_a   1.000
_cell.length_b   1.000
_cell.length_c   1.000
_cell.angle_alpha   90.00
_cell.angle_beta   90.00
_cell.angle_gamma   90.00
#
_symmetry.space_group_name_H-M   'P 1'
#
loop_
_entity.id
_entity.type
_entity.pdbx_description
1 polymer ?
#
loop_
_entity_poly.entity_id
_entity_poly.type
_entity_poly.pdbx_seq_one_letter_code
_entity_poly.pdbx_strand_id
1 'polypeptide(L)'
;MIVDTNALSAAADDDPAVIAVLTRAGQMAIPVIVLGEYRYGIAQSRHCATYENWLTALLRDCAVLDINKPTTQHYAEITLDLRRKGKPIPTNDLWIAALCRQHSLPLLSRDRHFDQVTGLKRLGW
;
A
#
# COMPACT_ATOMS: atom_id res chain seq x y z
N MET A 1 -1.67 -9.93 -0.79
CA MET A 1 -2.35 -8.66 -0.44
C MET A 1 -1.32 -7.56 -0.26
N ILE A 2 -1.38 -6.54 -1.09
CA ILE A 2 -0.59 -5.33 -0.89
C ILE A 2 -1.34 -4.40 0.07
N VAL A 3 -0.60 -3.72 0.94
CA VAL A 3 -1.17 -2.87 2.01
C VAL A 3 -0.80 -1.42 1.73
N ASP A 4 -1.79 -0.54 1.72
CA ASP A 4 -1.59 0.91 1.66
C ASP A 4 -1.26 1.47 3.05
N THR A 5 -0.76 2.70 3.11
CA THR A 5 -0.34 3.35 4.35
C THR A 5 -1.48 3.44 5.37
N ASN A 6 -2.70 3.77 4.93
CA ASN A 6 -3.85 3.84 5.83
C ASN A 6 -4.21 2.47 6.44
N ALA A 7 -4.05 1.38 5.69
CA ALA A 7 -4.26 0.03 6.20
C ALA A 7 -3.15 -0.40 7.17
N LEU A 8 -1.90 -0.06 6.87
CA LEU A 8 -0.77 -0.33 7.75
C LEU A 8 -0.93 0.39 9.09
N SER A 9 -1.31 1.66 9.06
CA SER A 9 -1.58 2.45 10.26
C SER A 9 -2.72 1.86 11.10
N ALA A 10 -3.82 1.46 10.46
CA ALA A 10 -4.94 0.84 11.13
C ALA A 10 -4.56 -0.50 11.77
N ALA A 11 -3.72 -1.30 11.11
CA ALA A 11 -3.20 -2.55 11.67
C ALA A 11 -2.31 -2.31 12.89
N ALA A 12 -1.47 -1.26 12.86
CA ALA A 12 -0.63 -0.86 13.99
C ALA A 12 -1.44 -0.42 15.20
N ASP A 13 -2.63 0.12 14.98
CA ASP A 13 -3.58 0.55 16.02
C ASP A 13 -4.59 -0.56 16.40
N ASP A 14 -4.32 -1.80 16.02
CA ASP A 14 -5.13 -2.98 16.33
C ASP A 14 -6.59 -2.88 15.83
N ASP A 15 -6.84 -2.22 14.71
CA ASP A 15 -8.17 -2.17 14.10
C ASP A 15 -8.63 -3.59 13.73
N PRO A 16 -9.68 -4.12 14.40
CA PRO A 16 -10.08 -5.51 14.21
C PRO A 16 -10.58 -5.82 12.80
N ALA A 17 -11.14 -4.83 12.11
CA ALA A 17 -11.64 -5.02 10.75
C ALA A 17 -10.48 -5.23 9.76
N VAL A 18 -9.42 -4.43 9.89
CA VAL A 18 -8.19 -4.59 9.07
C VAL A 18 -7.51 -5.92 9.38
N ILE A 19 -7.35 -6.23 10.66
CA ILE A 19 -6.70 -7.48 11.10
C ILE A 19 -7.44 -8.68 10.55
N ALA A 20 -8.78 -8.67 10.55
CA ALA A 20 -9.58 -9.75 9.98
C ALA A 20 -9.32 -9.94 8.48
N VAL A 21 -9.21 -8.86 7.72
CA VAL A 21 -8.90 -8.93 6.27
C VAL A 21 -7.49 -9.49 6.05
N LEU A 22 -6.50 -9.00 6.78
CA LEU A 22 -5.11 -9.43 6.65
C LEU A 22 -4.93 -10.90 7.05
N THR A 23 -5.59 -11.34 8.09
CA THR A 23 -5.55 -12.75 8.53
C THR A 23 -6.12 -13.68 7.46
N ARG A 24 -7.21 -13.30 6.79
CA ARG A 24 -7.77 -14.09 5.69
C ARG A 24 -6.88 -14.12 4.46
N ALA A 25 -6.18 -13.04 4.20
CA ALA A 25 -5.28 -12.94 3.06
C ALA A 25 -4.04 -13.85 3.18
N GLY A 26 -3.64 -14.17 4.39
CA GLY A 26 -2.49 -15.02 4.70
C GLY A 26 -1.16 -14.29 4.58
N GLN A 27 -0.82 -13.79 3.40
CA GLN A 27 0.43 -13.04 3.18
C GLN A 27 0.17 -11.57 2.93
N MET A 28 1.03 -10.74 3.53
CA MET A 28 1.03 -9.29 3.38
C MET A 28 2.30 -8.84 2.67
N ALA A 29 2.15 -7.95 1.70
CA ALA A 29 3.25 -7.31 0.99
C ALA A 29 3.18 -5.80 1.19
N ILE A 30 4.28 -5.20 1.55
CA ILE A 30 4.37 -3.77 1.85
C ILE A 30 5.23 -3.10 0.78
N PRO A 31 4.66 -2.20 -0.03
CA PRO A 31 5.46 -1.38 -0.95
C PRO A 31 6.49 -0.53 -0.20
N VAL A 32 7.69 -0.40 -0.74
CA VAL A 32 8.73 0.46 -0.15
C VAL A 32 8.25 1.90 0.03
N ILE A 33 7.39 2.40 -0.86
CA ILE A 33 6.76 3.72 -0.75
C ILE A 33 5.89 3.82 0.51
N VAL A 34 5.11 2.77 0.80
CA VAL A 34 4.27 2.71 2.01
C VAL A 34 5.13 2.71 3.26
N LEU A 35 6.26 1.98 3.27
CA LEU A 35 7.21 2.04 4.37
C LEU A 35 7.71 3.46 4.62
N GLY A 36 8.09 4.16 3.56
CA GLY A 36 8.55 5.54 3.65
C GLY A 36 7.49 6.47 4.23
N GLU A 37 6.26 6.40 3.73
CA GLU A 37 5.14 7.19 4.23
C GLU A 37 4.82 6.87 5.70
N TYR A 38 4.79 5.60 6.05
CA TYR A 38 4.51 5.16 7.43
C TYR A 38 5.60 5.62 8.40
N ARG A 39 6.88 5.43 8.05
CA ARG A 39 8.00 5.90 8.88
C ARG A 39 7.98 7.41 9.08
N TYR A 40 7.67 8.17 8.04
CA TYR A 40 7.48 9.62 8.14
C TYR A 40 6.35 9.97 9.10
N GLY A 41 5.21 9.28 9.00
CA GLY A 41 4.06 9.51 9.87
C GLY A 41 4.37 9.24 11.35
N ILE A 42 4.97 8.10 11.66
CA ILE A 42 5.28 7.74 13.05
C ILE A 42 6.43 8.56 13.65
N ALA A 43 7.35 9.09 12.82
CA ALA A 43 8.41 9.97 13.29
C ALA A 43 7.89 11.25 13.96
N GLN A 44 6.67 11.66 13.62
CA GLN A 44 5.98 12.80 14.21
C GLN A 44 5.18 12.46 15.46
N SER A 45 5.07 11.17 15.79
CA SER A 45 4.31 10.69 16.94
C SER A 45 5.20 10.63 18.19
N ARG A 46 4.62 10.97 19.34
CA ARG A 46 5.27 10.70 20.65
C ARG A 46 5.39 9.21 20.96
N HIS A 47 4.69 8.35 20.22
CA HIS A 47 4.74 6.88 20.33
C HIS A 47 5.63 6.25 19.26
N CYS A 48 6.54 7.02 18.66
CA CYS A 48 7.41 6.58 17.58
C CYS A 48 8.14 5.27 17.89
N ALA A 49 8.75 5.16 19.07
CA ALA A 49 9.49 3.96 19.48
C ALA A 49 8.60 2.70 19.49
N THR A 50 7.37 2.82 20.01
CA THR A 50 6.40 1.72 20.05
C THR A 50 6.02 1.27 18.65
N TYR A 51 5.73 2.21 17.75
CA TYR A 51 5.39 1.92 16.37
C TYR A 51 6.57 1.34 15.58
N GLU A 52 7.78 1.84 15.79
CA GLU A 52 8.99 1.28 15.17
C GLU A 52 9.24 -0.17 15.60
N ASN A 53 9.04 -0.49 16.87
CA ASN A 53 9.19 -1.86 17.36
C ASN A 53 8.14 -2.79 16.74
N TRP A 54 6.91 -2.33 16.64
CA TRP A 54 5.84 -3.07 15.96
C TRP A 54 6.18 -3.33 14.49
N LEU A 55 6.63 -2.29 13.78
CA LEU A 55 7.02 -2.41 12.37
C LEU A 55 8.17 -3.39 12.17
N THR A 56 9.19 -3.32 13.02
CA THR A 56 10.34 -4.23 12.97
C THR A 56 9.89 -5.69 13.10
N ALA A 57 8.97 -5.96 14.03
CA ALA A 57 8.42 -7.31 14.20
C ALA A 57 7.61 -7.74 12.96
N LEU A 58 6.77 -6.86 12.44
CA LEU A 58 5.95 -7.13 11.26
C LEU A 58 6.79 -7.47 10.03
N LEU A 59 7.88 -6.74 9.81
CA LEU A 59 8.73 -6.91 8.63
C LEU A 59 9.48 -8.25 8.59
N ARG A 60 9.51 -8.99 9.69
CA ARG A 60 10.09 -10.35 9.69
C ARG A 60 9.25 -11.33 8.87
N ASP A 61 7.94 -11.09 8.80
CA ASP A 61 6.97 -12.02 8.20
C ASP A 61 6.32 -11.46 6.93
N CYS A 62 6.71 -10.26 6.49
CA CYS A 62 6.13 -9.59 5.34
C CYS A 62 7.16 -9.45 4.21
N ALA A 63 6.69 -9.53 2.97
CA ALA A 63 7.47 -9.14 1.82
C ALA A 63 7.48 -7.61 1.69
N VAL A 64 8.64 -7.03 1.39
CA VAL A 64 8.75 -5.63 0.99
C VAL A 64 8.93 -5.58 -0.52
N LEU A 65 8.09 -4.81 -1.20
CA LEU A 65 8.11 -4.68 -2.65
C LEU A 65 8.88 -3.42 -3.04
N ASP A 66 10.01 -3.63 -3.71
CA ASP A 66 10.82 -2.54 -4.24
C ASP A 66 10.28 -2.06 -5.58
N ILE A 67 10.48 -0.77 -5.86
CA ILE A 67 10.29 -0.21 -7.18
C ILE A 67 11.53 -0.56 -8.02
N ASN A 68 11.30 -1.24 -9.13
CA ASN A 68 12.37 -1.68 -10.01
C ASN A 68 12.05 -1.34 -11.48
N LYS A 69 12.92 -1.77 -12.39
CA LYS A 69 12.76 -1.45 -13.81
C LYS A 69 11.41 -1.91 -14.40
N PRO A 70 10.92 -3.13 -14.16
CA PRO A 70 9.60 -3.53 -14.62
C PRO A 70 8.45 -2.67 -14.07
N THR A 71 8.57 -2.16 -12.83
CA THR A 71 7.54 -1.29 -12.22
C THR A 71 7.32 -0.03 -13.03
N THR A 72 8.36 0.51 -13.66
CA THR A 72 8.27 1.77 -14.42
C THR A 72 7.35 1.70 -15.61
N GLN A 73 7.26 0.55 -16.27
CA GLN A 73 6.33 0.35 -17.38
C GLN A 73 4.87 0.42 -16.90
N HIS A 74 4.56 -0.25 -15.82
CA HIS A 74 3.22 -0.21 -15.23
C HIS A 74 2.85 1.19 -14.77
N TYR A 75 3.79 1.90 -14.15
CA TYR A 75 3.61 3.30 -13.74
C TYR A 75 3.23 4.19 -14.92
N ALA A 76 3.96 4.11 -16.04
CA ALA A 76 3.71 4.92 -17.22
C ALA A 76 2.33 4.62 -17.84
N GLU A 77 1.97 3.35 -17.96
CA GLU A 77 0.69 2.93 -18.53
C GLU A 77 -0.50 3.40 -17.66
N ILE A 78 -0.41 3.22 -16.34
CA ILE A 78 -1.46 3.65 -15.41
C ILE A 78 -1.61 5.18 -15.42
N THR A 79 -0.50 5.90 -15.39
CA THR A 79 -0.51 7.37 -15.41
C THR A 79 -1.18 7.90 -16.67
N LEU A 80 -0.84 7.34 -17.84
CA LEU A 80 -1.43 7.73 -19.10
C LEU A 80 -2.94 7.45 -19.14
N ASP A 81 -3.35 6.26 -18.72
CA ASP A 81 -4.77 5.87 -18.68
C ASP A 81 -5.60 6.81 -17.79
N LEU A 82 -5.10 7.10 -16.59
CA LEU A 82 -5.79 7.99 -15.66
C LEU A 82 -5.87 9.44 -16.17
N ARG A 83 -4.84 9.93 -16.85
CA ARG A 83 -4.87 11.24 -17.50
C ARG A 83 -5.94 11.30 -18.59
N ARG A 84 -6.02 10.29 -19.43
CA ARG A 84 -7.03 10.21 -20.49
C ARG A 84 -8.45 10.18 -19.94
N LYS A 85 -8.65 9.58 -18.77
CA LYS A 85 -9.93 9.57 -18.06
C LYS A 85 -10.24 10.88 -17.32
N GLY A 86 -9.27 11.79 -17.21
CA GLY A 86 -9.42 12.99 -16.41
C GLY A 86 -9.47 12.72 -14.90
N LYS A 87 -8.86 11.61 -14.44
CA LYS A 87 -8.90 11.17 -13.04
C LYS A 87 -7.49 10.90 -12.49
N PRO A 88 -6.60 11.90 -12.45
CA PRO A 88 -5.26 11.72 -11.90
C PRO A 88 -5.31 11.39 -10.41
N ILE A 89 -4.34 10.61 -9.95
CA ILE A 89 -4.14 10.29 -8.53
C ILE A 89 -2.74 10.74 -8.08
N PRO A 90 -2.47 10.85 -6.77
CA PRO A 90 -1.16 11.24 -6.26
C PRO A 90 -0.04 10.32 -6.76
N THR A 91 1.16 10.88 -6.88
CA THR A 91 2.33 10.16 -7.43
C THR A 91 2.68 8.90 -6.64
N ASN A 92 2.66 8.97 -5.30
CA ASN A 92 2.94 7.77 -4.50
C ASN A 92 1.92 6.66 -4.76
N ASP A 93 0.66 7.02 -4.95
CA ASP A 93 -0.40 6.06 -5.23
C ASP A 93 -0.26 5.45 -6.63
N LEU A 94 0.29 6.19 -7.59
CA LEU A 94 0.65 5.64 -8.89
C LEU A 94 1.69 4.53 -8.77
N TRP A 95 2.73 4.71 -7.94
CA TRP A 95 3.72 3.67 -7.68
C TRP A 95 3.13 2.46 -6.97
N ILE A 96 2.24 2.68 -6.00
CA ILE A 96 1.53 1.59 -5.31
C ILE A 96 0.67 0.81 -6.31
N ALA A 97 -0.09 1.51 -7.15
CA ALA A 97 -0.91 0.88 -8.19
C ALA A 97 -0.06 0.09 -9.21
N ALA A 98 1.10 0.64 -9.57
CA ALA A 98 2.05 -0.04 -10.47
C ALA A 98 2.55 -1.35 -9.87
N LEU A 99 2.87 -1.37 -8.58
CA LEU A 99 3.28 -2.59 -7.88
C LEU A 99 2.14 -3.61 -7.80
N CYS A 100 0.90 -3.17 -7.57
CA CYS A 100 -0.26 -4.05 -7.59
C CYS A 100 -0.42 -4.75 -8.94
N ARG A 101 -0.28 -4.01 -10.03
CA ARG A 101 -0.36 -4.56 -11.39
C ARG A 101 0.81 -5.47 -11.69
N GLN A 102 2.04 -5.05 -11.36
CA GLN A 102 3.25 -5.84 -11.59
C GLN A 102 3.18 -7.21 -10.93
N HIS A 103 2.71 -7.27 -9.70
CA HIS A 103 2.65 -8.50 -8.91
C HIS A 103 1.30 -9.22 -8.99
N SER A 104 0.33 -8.65 -9.70
CA SER A 104 -1.04 -9.20 -9.82
C SER A 104 -1.69 -9.46 -8.45
N LEU A 105 -1.51 -8.51 -7.52
CA LEU A 105 -2.03 -8.60 -6.16
C LEU A 105 -3.08 -7.51 -5.89
N PRO A 106 -4.12 -7.82 -5.10
CA PRO A 106 -5.09 -6.83 -4.66
C PRO A 106 -4.48 -5.87 -3.64
N LEU A 107 -5.10 -4.70 -3.48
CA LEU A 107 -4.71 -3.64 -2.57
C LEU A 107 -5.72 -3.51 -1.43
N LEU A 108 -5.25 -3.48 -0.20
CA LEU A 108 -6.04 -3.08 0.96
C LEU A 108 -5.86 -1.58 1.22
N SER A 109 -6.91 -0.80 0.99
CA SER A 109 -6.89 0.67 1.14
C SER A 109 -8.30 1.22 1.29
N ARG A 110 -8.43 2.30 2.08
CA ARG A 110 -9.66 3.11 2.15
C ARG A 110 -9.79 4.10 1.00
N ASP A 111 -8.70 4.38 0.28
CA ASP A 111 -8.70 5.39 -0.76
C ASP A 111 -9.38 4.90 -2.04
N ARG A 112 -10.58 5.42 -2.26
CA ARG A 112 -11.42 5.04 -3.40
C ARG A 112 -10.87 5.50 -4.75
N HIS A 113 -9.92 6.42 -4.80
CA HIS A 113 -9.32 6.82 -6.06
C HIS A 113 -8.60 5.65 -6.76
N PHE A 114 -8.17 4.63 -6.03
CA PHE A 114 -7.63 3.41 -6.63
C PHE A 114 -8.66 2.62 -7.46
N ASP A 115 -9.95 2.85 -7.24
CA ASP A 115 -11.01 2.22 -8.03
C ASP A 115 -11.01 2.68 -9.49
N GLN A 116 -10.33 3.81 -9.80
CA GLN A 116 -10.16 4.33 -11.15
C GLN A 116 -9.07 3.59 -11.94
N VAL A 117 -8.23 2.81 -11.27
CA VAL A 117 -7.12 2.10 -11.90
C VAL A 117 -7.61 0.80 -12.52
N THR A 118 -7.57 0.73 -13.84
CA THR A 118 -8.01 -0.45 -14.59
C THR A 118 -7.19 -1.68 -14.17
N GLY A 119 -7.89 -2.77 -13.85
CA GLY A 119 -7.27 -4.04 -13.49
C GLY A 119 -6.78 -4.15 -12.05
N LEU A 120 -6.93 -3.10 -11.25
CA LEU A 120 -6.60 -3.12 -9.82
C LEU A 120 -7.85 -3.48 -9.01
N LYS A 121 -7.71 -4.45 -8.11
CA LYS A 121 -8.75 -4.81 -7.15
C LYS A 121 -8.44 -4.17 -5.80
N ARG A 122 -9.22 -3.18 -5.41
CA ARG A 122 -9.13 -2.59 -4.07
C ARG A 122 -10.10 -3.29 -3.12
N LEU A 123 -9.63 -3.57 -1.93
CA LEU A 123 -10.43 -4.01 -0.80
C LEU A 123 -10.42 -2.91 0.27
N GLY A 124 -11.58 -2.62 0.82
CA GLY A 124 -11.73 -1.71 1.96
C GLY A 124 -12.07 -2.48 3.23
N TRP A 125 -12.29 -1.73 4.30
CA TRP A 125 -12.75 -2.26 5.59
C TRP A 125 -13.59 -1.25 6.34
#